data_289bc00e06566b7f2b4842d1790e0b89
#
_entry.id   289bc00e06566b7f2b4842d1790e0b89
#
_cell.length_a   1.000
_cell.length_b   1.000
_cell.length_c   1.000
_cell.angle_alpha   90.00
_cell.angle_beta   90.00
_cell.angle_gamma   90.00
#
_symmetry.space_group_name_H-M   'P 1'
#
loop_
_entity.id
_entity.type
_entity.pdbx_description
1 polymer ?
#
loop_
_entity_poly.entity_id
_entity_poly.type
_entity_poly.pdbx_seq_one_letter_code
_entity_poly.pdbx_strand_id
1 'polypeptide(L)'
;GRGILFGQIDSSDGLIDLHIKGAGKTPYSRFGDGRAVIRSSVREHLCGEAMFGLGIPSSRSLMLFGSNEPVMREDTERGAMIVRTAKTHIRFGHFEYFYHNKITDGVKTLLDHVIDCYYPDTKQDTDKYLLFFDATVKKTAHMVSAWQSVGFNHGVMNQSRIHI
;
A
#
# COMPACT_ATOMS: atom_id res chain seq x y z
N GLY A 1 2.56 7.39 9.41
CA GLY A 1 2.34 5.99 9.05
C GLY A 1 2.11 5.11 10.26
N ARG A 2 1.47 3.98 10.03
CA ARG A 2 1.27 2.91 11.03
C ARG A 2 1.51 1.54 10.40
N GLY A 3 2.28 1.53 9.33
CA GLY A 3 2.60 0.31 8.59
C GLY A 3 4.08 0.15 8.45
N ILE A 4 4.55 -1.08 8.55
CA ILE A 4 5.95 -1.48 8.52
C ILE A 4 6.08 -2.59 7.48
N LEU A 5 7.02 -2.44 6.54
CA LEU A 5 7.44 -3.55 5.69
C LEU A 5 8.22 -4.53 6.56
N PHE A 6 7.69 -5.74 6.70
CA PHE A 6 8.28 -6.78 7.55
C PHE A 6 9.30 -7.62 6.78
N GLY A 7 9.06 -7.80 5.50
CA GLY A 7 9.92 -8.58 4.62
C GLY A 7 9.19 -8.99 3.35
N GLN A 8 9.77 -9.93 2.65
CA GLN A 8 9.23 -10.51 1.42
C GLN A 8 9.23 -12.04 1.53
N ILE A 9 8.30 -12.67 0.85
CA ILE A 9 8.23 -14.12 0.69
C ILE A 9 8.21 -14.47 -0.79
N ASP A 10 8.80 -15.62 -1.11
CA ASP A 10 8.66 -16.22 -2.43
C ASP A 10 7.27 -16.82 -2.63
N SER A 11 6.69 -16.58 -3.78
CA SER A 11 5.44 -17.21 -4.21
C SER A 11 5.54 -17.66 -5.66
N SER A 12 4.53 -18.41 -6.12
CA SER A 12 4.42 -18.80 -7.54
C SER A 12 4.41 -17.59 -8.51
N ASP A 13 4.00 -16.43 -8.03
CA ASP A 13 3.89 -15.20 -8.82
C ASP A 13 5.05 -14.22 -8.57
N GLY A 14 6.14 -14.69 -7.96
CA GLY A 14 7.32 -13.92 -7.59
C GLY A 14 7.29 -13.43 -6.14
N LEU A 15 8.13 -12.46 -5.82
CA LEU A 15 8.24 -11.89 -4.48
C LEU A 15 6.97 -11.12 -4.09
N ILE A 16 6.51 -11.37 -2.87
CA ILE A 16 5.35 -10.68 -2.27
C ILE A 16 5.77 -10.01 -0.98
N ASP A 17 5.49 -8.73 -0.87
CA ASP A 17 5.70 -7.94 0.34
C ASP A 17 4.77 -8.37 1.47
N LEU A 18 5.33 -8.56 2.67
CA LEU A 18 4.59 -8.64 3.93
C LEU A 18 4.63 -7.29 4.64
N HIS A 19 3.47 -6.69 4.82
CA HIS A 19 3.35 -5.37 5.42
C HIS A 19 2.43 -5.40 6.62
N ILE A 20 2.98 -5.16 7.81
CA ILE A 20 2.23 -5.14 9.08
C ILE A 20 1.67 -3.74 9.32
N LYS A 21 0.39 -3.65 9.64
CA LYS A 21 -0.28 -2.41 10.00
C LYS A 21 -0.87 -2.52 11.40
N GLY A 22 -0.61 -1.50 12.22
CA GLY A 22 -1.13 -1.41 13.58
C GLY A 22 -0.15 -1.86 14.67
N ALA A 23 1.11 -2.15 14.34
CA ALA A 23 2.13 -2.63 15.28
C ALA A 23 2.71 -1.55 16.22
N GLY A 24 2.25 -0.31 16.11
CA GLY A 24 2.73 0.80 16.95
C GLY A 24 3.36 1.94 16.14
N LYS A 25 4.02 2.83 16.85
CA LYS A 25 4.66 4.03 16.26
C LYS A 25 5.82 3.66 15.35
N THR A 26 5.92 4.41 14.25
CA THR A 26 7.07 4.44 13.36
C THR A 26 7.61 5.87 13.30
N PRO A 27 8.82 6.12 12.78
CA PRO A 27 9.33 7.47 12.56
C PRO A 27 8.39 8.36 11.72
N TYR A 28 7.48 7.76 10.95
CA TYR A 28 6.54 8.43 10.05
C TYR A 28 5.10 8.52 10.61
N SER A 29 4.90 8.23 11.89
CA SER A 29 3.55 8.18 12.49
C SER A 29 2.94 9.56 12.76
N ARG A 30 3.71 10.64 12.62
CA ARG A 30 3.28 12.01 12.94
C ARG A 30 2.76 12.08 14.38
N PHE A 31 1.50 12.48 14.59
CA PHE A 31 0.85 12.56 15.90
C PHE A 31 0.09 11.28 16.29
N GLY A 32 0.04 10.28 15.40
CA GLY A 32 -0.68 9.04 15.65
C GLY A 32 0.10 8.06 16.54
N ASP A 33 -0.65 7.19 17.22
CA ASP A 33 -0.11 6.11 18.06
C ASP A 33 0.43 4.90 17.27
N GLY A 34 0.21 4.87 15.94
CA GLY A 34 0.60 3.78 15.08
C GLY A 34 -0.23 2.50 15.24
N ARG A 35 -1.24 2.51 16.09
CA ARG A 35 -2.10 1.36 16.40
C ARG A 35 -3.26 1.23 15.40
N ALA A 36 -3.79 0.03 15.28
CA ALA A 36 -5.06 -0.25 14.63
C ALA A 36 -6.03 -0.86 15.66
N VAL A 37 -7.32 -0.80 15.36
CA VAL A 37 -8.37 -1.40 16.20
C VAL A 37 -9.07 -2.52 15.43
N ILE A 38 -9.68 -3.47 16.14
CA ILE A 38 -10.29 -4.66 15.55
C ILE A 38 -11.32 -4.30 14.49
N ARG A 39 -12.27 -3.40 14.78
CA ARG A 39 -13.32 -3.04 13.81
C ARG A 39 -12.78 -2.49 12.48
N SER A 40 -11.73 -1.68 12.53
CA SER A 40 -11.12 -1.12 11.32
C SER A 40 -10.31 -2.15 10.55
N SER A 41 -9.66 -3.08 11.25
CA SER A 41 -8.85 -4.14 10.65
C SER A 41 -9.73 -5.21 9.99
N VAL A 42 -10.84 -5.59 10.63
CA VAL A 42 -11.87 -6.48 10.02
C VAL A 42 -12.47 -5.85 8.77
N ARG A 43 -12.83 -4.56 8.83
CA ARG A 43 -13.34 -3.85 7.64
C ARG A 43 -12.33 -3.85 6.50
N GLU A 44 -11.06 -3.62 6.79
CA GLU A 44 -9.99 -3.65 5.78
C GLU A 44 -9.83 -5.03 5.17
N HIS A 45 -9.86 -6.08 5.99
CA HIS A 45 -9.83 -7.47 5.53
C HIS A 45 -11.01 -7.79 4.61
N LEU A 46 -12.23 -7.57 5.07
CA LEU A 46 -13.43 -7.87 4.29
C LEU A 46 -13.48 -7.09 2.98
N CYS A 47 -13.09 -5.80 3.00
CA CYS A 47 -13.05 -4.99 1.80
C CYS A 47 -12.01 -5.50 0.80
N GLY A 48 -10.80 -5.86 1.26
CA GLY A 48 -9.75 -6.42 0.41
C GLY A 48 -10.16 -7.74 -0.24
N GLU A 49 -10.78 -8.65 0.51
CA GLU A 49 -11.26 -9.94 -0.01
C GLU A 49 -12.45 -9.75 -0.98
N ALA A 50 -13.36 -8.82 -0.68
CA ALA A 50 -14.46 -8.50 -1.60
C ALA A 50 -13.93 -7.93 -2.93
N MET A 51 -12.97 -7.02 -2.90
CA MET A 51 -12.33 -6.49 -4.11
C MET A 51 -11.66 -7.60 -4.92
N PHE A 52 -10.91 -8.48 -4.25
CA PHE A 52 -10.30 -9.63 -4.91
C PHE A 52 -11.35 -10.54 -5.57
N GLY A 53 -12.44 -10.86 -4.85
CA GLY A 53 -13.54 -11.66 -5.40
C GLY A 53 -14.25 -11.03 -6.59
N LEU A 54 -14.22 -9.70 -6.69
CA LEU A 54 -14.73 -8.93 -7.83
C LEU A 54 -13.71 -8.78 -8.98
N GLY A 55 -12.52 -9.36 -8.86
CA GLY A 55 -11.45 -9.25 -9.85
C GLY A 55 -10.77 -7.87 -9.87
N ILE A 56 -10.95 -7.06 -8.81
CA ILE A 56 -10.35 -5.73 -8.70
C ILE A 56 -9.01 -5.84 -7.96
N PRO A 57 -7.90 -5.37 -8.54
CA PRO A 57 -6.59 -5.42 -7.90
C PRO A 57 -6.60 -4.71 -6.54
N SER A 58 -6.22 -5.43 -5.50
CA SER A 58 -6.15 -4.92 -4.13
C SER A 58 -5.08 -5.65 -3.33
N SER A 59 -4.53 -5.00 -2.30
CA SER A 59 -3.73 -5.73 -1.32
C SER A 59 -4.61 -6.71 -0.55
N ARG A 60 -4.15 -7.96 -0.42
CA ARG A 60 -4.80 -8.99 0.38
C ARG A 60 -4.36 -8.91 1.82
N SER A 61 -5.09 -9.54 2.72
CA SER A 61 -4.65 -9.73 4.10
C SER A 61 -4.38 -11.19 4.38
N LEU A 62 -3.15 -11.48 4.83
CA LEU A 62 -2.72 -12.82 5.19
C LEU A 62 -3.24 -13.23 6.57
N MET A 63 -3.15 -12.30 7.53
CA MET A 63 -3.51 -12.53 8.94
C MET A 63 -4.08 -11.27 9.57
N LEU A 64 -4.98 -11.48 10.54
CA LEU A 64 -5.49 -10.46 11.44
C LEU A 64 -5.34 -10.94 12.87
N PHE A 65 -4.65 -10.17 13.69
CA PHE A 65 -4.44 -10.44 15.11
C PHE A 65 -5.26 -9.45 15.95
N GLY A 66 -6.03 -9.98 16.89
CA GLY A 66 -6.64 -9.18 17.96
C GLY A 66 -5.73 -9.09 19.17
N SER A 67 -5.78 -7.97 19.88
CA SER A 67 -5.09 -7.75 21.14
C SER A 67 -6.08 -7.28 22.19
N ASN A 68 -5.83 -7.62 23.45
CA ASN A 68 -6.57 -7.05 24.59
C ASN A 68 -6.04 -5.68 25.01
N GLU A 69 -4.98 -5.20 24.37
CA GLU A 69 -4.42 -3.89 24.64
C GLU A 69 -5.44 -2.79 24.30
N PRO A 70 -5.76 -1.90 25.25
CA PRO A 70 -6.69 -0.81 25.02
C PRO A 70 -6.07 0.23 24.06
N VAL A 71 -6.85 0.66 23.10
CA VAL A 71 -6.47 1.70 22.13
C VAL A 71 -7.53 2.79 22.17
N MET A 72 -7.12 4.00 22.57
CA MET A 72 -8.02 5.15 22.64
C MET A 72 -8.37 5.64 21.22
N ARG A 73 -9.65 5.77 20.94
CA ARG A 73 -10.26 6.39 19.77
C ARG A 73 -11.35 7.35 20.23
N GLU A 74 -12.54 7.33 19.63
CA GLU A 74 -13.72 8.00 20.22
C GLU A 74 -14.04 7.37 21.56
N ASP A 75 -13.97 6.04 21.62
CA ASP A 75 -14.05 5.23 22.81
C ASP A 75 -12.80 4.34 22.94
N THR A 76 -12.64 3.67 24.07
CA THR A 76 -11.59 2.67 24.25
C THR A 76 -11.95 1.40 23.48
N GLU A 77 -11.14 1.05 22.50
CA GLU A 77 -11.31 -0.13 21.66
C GLU A 77 -10.17 -1.13 21.85
N ARG A 78 -10.39 -2.37 21.43
CA ARG A 78 -9.35 -3.41 21.42
C ARG A 78 -8.40 -3.21 20.23
N GLY A 79 -7.10 -3.30 20.52
CA GLY A 79 -6.05 -3.25 19.51
C GLY A 79 -6.09 -4.41 18.52
N ALA A 80 -5.56 -4.17 17.32
CA ALA A 80 -5.36 -5.20 16.31
C ALA A 80 -4.13 -4.92 15.46
N MET A 81 -3.62 -5.97 14.82
CA MET A 81 -2.63 -5.89 13.75
C MET A 81 -3.14 -6.68 12.56
N ILE A 82 -2.89 -6.16 11.35
CA ILE A 82 -3.19 -6.85 10.10
C ILE A 82 -1.92 -6.97 9.26
N VAL A 83 -1.63 -8.19 8.79
CA VAL A 83 -0.56 -8.47 7.86
C VAL A 83 -1.14 -8.44 6.46
N ARG A 84 -0.68 -7.51 5.63
CA ARG A 84 -1.12 -7.35 4.24
C ARG A 84 -0.08 -7.88 3.30
N THR A 85 -0.55 -8.38 2.16
CA THR A 85 0.29 -8.88 1.08
C THR A 85 -0.01 -8.13 -0.21
N ALA A 86 1.03 -7.80 -0.94
CA ALA A 86 0.97 -7.24 -2.29
C ALA A 86 2.31 -7.48 -3.00
N LYS A 87 2.35 -7.37 -4.32
CA LYS A 87 3.62 -7.40 -5.07
C LYS A 87 4.57 -6.31 -4.60
N THR A 88 4.02 -5.15 -4.23
CA THR A 88 4.79 -4.06 -3.61
C THR A 88 3.91 -3.23 -2.68
N HIS A 89 4.51 -2.63 -1.67
CA HIS A 89 3.91 -1.59 -0.85
C HIS A 89 4.55 -0.21 -1.11
N ILE A 90 5.29 -0.06 -2.18
CA ILE A 90 5.76 1.25 -2.66
C ILE A 90 4.53 2.04 -3.14
N ARG A 91 4.45 3.31 -2.73
CA ARG A 91 3.32 4.21 -2.99
C ARG A 91 3.82 5.52 -3.54
N PHE A 92 2.95 6.27 -4.19
CA PHE A 92 3.24 7.63 -4.63
C PHE A 92 3.79 8.51 -3.50
N GLY A 93 3.31 8.34 -2.27
CA GLY A 93 3.79 9.06 -1.11
C GLY A 93 5.27 8.84 -0.76
N HIS A 94 5.92 7.76 -1.22
CA HIS A 94 7.36 7.60 -1.04
C HIS A 94 8.14 8.54 -1.97
N PHE A 95 7.68 8.72 -3.21
CA PHE A 95 8.25 9.69 -4.15
C PHE A 95 8.05 11.12 -3.65
N GLU A 96 6.85 11.45 -3.16
CA GLU A 96 6.57 12.75 -2.54
C GLU A 96 7.49 13.04 -1.36
N TYR A 97 7.73 12.06 -0.49
CA TYR A 97 8.62 12.20 0.64
C TYR A 97 10.03 12.62 0.19
N PHE A 98 10.62 11.93 -0.78
CA PHE A 98 11.93 12.29 -1.31
C PHE A 98 11.92 13.66 -2.00
N TYR A 99 10.89 13.94 -2.79
CA TYR A 99 10.75 15.21 -3.50
C TYR A 99 10.67 16.40 -2.53
N HIS A 100 9.77 16.35 -1.55
CA HIS A 100 9.57 17.44 -0.58
C HIS A 100 10.77 17.64 0.35
N ASN A 101 11.51 16.57 0.65
CA ASN A 101 12.75 16.66 1.42
C ASN A 101 13.97 16.99 0.55
N LYS A 102 13.78 17.29 -0.75
CA LYS A 102 14.85 17.66 -1.70
C LYS A 102 15.93 16.59 -1.86
N ILE A 103 15.56 15.31 -1.68
CA ILE A 103 16.44 14.15 -1.86
C ILE A 103 16.28 13.66 -3.31
N THR A 104 16.80 14.43 -4.26
CA THR A 104 16.60 14.16 -5.71
C THR A 104 17.13 12.79 -6.13
N ASP A 105 18.29 12.40 -5.65
CA ASP A 105 18.88 11.09 -5.94
C ASP A 105 18.01 9.94 -5.40
N GLY A 106 17.31 10.17 -4.27
CA GLY A 106 16.35 9.22 -3.72
C GLY A 106 15.15 8.98 -4.63
N VAL A 107 14.63 10.05 -5.26
CA VAL A 107 13.54 9.92 -6.25
C VAL A 107 13.98 9.04 -7.42
N LYS A 108 15.17 9.34 -7.98
CA LYS A 108 15.70 8.58 -9.13
C LYS A 108 15.99 7.13 -8.75
N THR A 109 16.64 6.89 -7.62
CA THR A 109 16.98 5.54 -7.14
C THR A 109 15.70 4.71 -6.94
N LEU A 110 14.67 5.29 -6.30
CA LEU A 110 13.39 4.60 -6.12
C LEU A 110 12.70 4.32 -7.44
N LEU A 111 12.74 5.26 -8.39
CA LEU A 111 12.14 5.10 -9.71
C LEU A 111 12.84 3.99 -10.51
N ASP A 112 14.17 3.98 -10.54
CA ASP A 112 14.94 2.93 -11.20
C ASP A 112 14.64 1.55 -10.56
N HIS A 113 14.59 1.47 -9.22
CA HIS A 113 14.23 0.24 -8.52
C HIS A 113 12.84 -0.27 -8.90
N VAL A 114 11.84 0.62 -8.95
CA VAL A 114 10.47 0.24 -9.31
C VAL A 114 10.39 -0.26 -10.75
N ILE A 115 11.07 0.42 -11.69
CA ILE A 115 11.12 -0.01 -13.08
C ILE A 115 11.81 -1.38 -13.19
N ASP A 116 12.93 -1.56 -12.53
CA ASP A 116 13.70 -2.79 -12.58
C ASP A 116 12.92 -4.00 -12.03
N CYS A 117 12.16 -3.81 -10.96
CA CYS A 117 11.44 -4.89 -10.29
C CYS A 117 10.06 -5.17 -10.86
N TYR A 118 9.33 -4.13 -11.30
CA TYR A 118 7.91 -4.26 -11.60
C TYR A 118 7.53 -3.90 -13.04
N TYR A 119 8.49 -3.37 -13.83
CA TYR A 119 8.33 -3.02 -15.25
C TYR A 119 9.53 -3.46 -16.07
N PRO A 120 9.95 -4.75 -15.98
CA PRO A 120 11.21 -5.22 -16.56
C PRO A 120 11.26 -5.04 -18.08
N ASP A 121 10.11 -5.08 -18.76
CA ASP A 121 10.02 -4.93 -20.22
C ASP A 121 10.44 -3.53 -20.71
N THR A 122 10.33 -2.51 -19.86
CA THR A 122 10.71 -1.14 -20.18
C THR A 122 12.11 -0.75 -19.72
N LYS A 123 12.79 -1.63 -18.98
CA LYS A 123 14.06 -1.35 -18.30
C LYS A 123 15.16 -0.84 -19.22
N GLN A 124 15.25 -1.37 -20.44
CA GLN A 124 16.29 -1.05 -21.42
C GLN A 124 15.87 0.06 -22.40
N ASP A 125 14.65 0.57 -22.26
CA ASP A 125 14.15 1.61 -23.15
C ASP A 125 14.75 2.98 -22.79
N THR A 126 15.06 3.79 -23.79
CA THR A 126 15.55 5.18 -23.60
C THR A 126 14.51 6.05 -22.91
N ASP A 127 13.23 5.76 -23.16
CA ASP A 127 12.08 6.49 -22.64
C ASP A 127 11.44 5.80 -21.42
N LYS A 128 12.18 4.91 -20.72
CA LYS A 128 11.68 4.08 -19.62
C LYS A 128 10.88 4.86 -18.56
N TYR A 129 11.26 6.08 -18.25
CA TYR A 129 10.57 6.91 -17.25
C TYR A 129 9.22 7.41 -17.77
N LEU A 130 9.14 7.77 -19.05
CA LEU A 130 7.89 8.17 -19.67
C LEU A 130 6.94 6.99 -19.81
N LEU A 131 7.45 5.83 -20.21
CA LEU A 131 6.69 4.59 -20.32
C LEU A 131 6.15 4.14 -18.96
N PHE A 132 6.96 4.23 -17.91
CA PHE A 132 6.53 3.98 -16.53
C PHE A 132 5.41 4.93 -16.10
N PHE A 133 5.56 6.23 -16.39
CA PHE A 133 4.53 7.23 -16.05
C PHE A 133 3.21 6.92 -16.77
N ASP A 134 3.24 6.67 -18.07
CA ASP A 134 2.07 6.31 -18.86
C ASP A 134 1.38 5.05 -18.35
N ALA A 135 2.17 3.99 -18.06
CA ALA A 135 1.66 2.74 -17.49
C ALA A 135 0.98 2.97 -16.12
N THR A 136 1.57 3.81 -15.28
CA THR A 136 1.04 4.15 -13.96
C THR A 136 -0.28 4.92 -14.06
N VAL A 137 -0.37 5.89 -14.98
CA VAL A 137 -1.61 6.63 -15.28
C VAL A 137 -2.71 5.67 -15.73
N LYS A 138 -2.40 4.79 -16.69
CA LYS A 138 -3.36 3.82 -17.24
C LYS A 138 -3.84 2.84 -16.17
N LYS A 139 -2.94 2.27 -15.35
CA LYS A 139 -3.31 1.38 -14.23
C LYS A 139 -4.19 2.08 -13.21
N THR A 140 -3.87 3.33 -12.85
CA THR A 140 -4.68 4.11 -11.90
C THR A 140 -6.07 4.38 -12.46
N ALA A 141 -6.18 4.81 -13.71
CA ALA A 141 -7.47 5.05 -14.35
C ALA A 141 -8.32 3.77 -14.42
N HIS A 142 -7.71 2.65 -14.79
CA HIS A 142 -8.39 1.35 -14.83
C HIS A 142 -8.91 0.93 -13.44
N MET A 143 -8.07 1.06 -12.40
CA MET A 143 -8.45 0.74 -11.03
C MET A 143 -9.64 1.59 -10.55
N VAL A 144 -9.61 2.90 -10.81
CA VAL A 144 -10.71 3.82 -10.43
C VAL A 144 -11.98 3.47 -11.19
N SER A 145 -11.89 3.19 -12.49
CA SER A 145 -13.02 2.74 -13.30
C SER A 145 -13.63 1.44 -12.77
N ALA A 146 -12.79 0.47 -12.40
CA ALA A 146 -13.24 -0.79 -11.80
C ALA A 146 -13.95 -0.57 -10.45
N TRP A 147 -13.47 0.34 -9.60
CA TRP A 147 -14.18 0.71 -8.37
C TRP A 147 -15.56 1.29 -8.65
N GLN A 148 -15.65 2.22 -9.61
CA GLN A 148 -16.91 2.86 -9.96
C GLN A 148 -17.92 1.86 -10.54
N SER A 149 -17.46 0.89 -11.33
CA SER A 149 -18.32 -0.13 -11.95
C SER A 149 -19.04 -1.02 -10.92
N VAL A 150 -18.47 -1.17 -9.72
CA VAL A 150 -19.09 -1.93 -8.60
C VAL A 150 -19.69 -1.01 -7.53
N GLY A 151 -19.81 0.28 -7.79
CA GLY A 151 -20.38 1.26 -6.86
C GLY A 151 -19.48 1.55 -5.64
N PHE A 152 -18.19 1.19 -5.69
CA PHE A 152 -17.27 1.45 -4.59
C PHE A 152 -16.74 2.89 -4.63
N ASN A 153 -16.95 3.62 -3.54
CA ASN A 153 -16.34 4.94 -3.34
C ASN A 153 -15.26 4.85 -2.27
N HIS A 154 -14.00 5.04 -2.68
CA HIS A 154 -12.87 5.00 -1.76
C HIS A 154 -12.90 6.11 -0.70
N GLY A 155 -13.47 7.28 -1.01
CA GLY A 155 -13.66 8.42 -0.11
C GLY A 155 -12.38 9.18 0.27
N VAL A 156 -11.21 8.54 0.26
CA VAL A 156 -9.90 9.16 0.57
C VAL A 156 -8.84 8.60 -0.36
N MET A 157 -8.82 9.09 -1.59
CA MET A 157 -7.81 8.74 -2.59
C MET A 157 -6.67 9.75 -2.54
N ASN A 158 -5.63 9.44 -1.78
CA ASN A 158 -4.42 10.26 -1.71
C ASN A 158 -3.17 9.40 -1.96
N GLN A 159 -2.04 10.08 -2.22
CA GLN A 159 -0.76 9.48 -2.62
C GLN A 159 -0.22 8.46 -1.60
N SER A 160 -0.61 8.58 -0.32
CA SER A 160 -0.16 7.65 0.71
C SER A 160 -0.93 6.31 0.71
N ARG A 161 -1.90 6.13 -0.18
CA ARG A 161 -2.77 4.95 -0.22
C ARG A 161 -2.73 4.17 -1.52
N ILE A 162 -2.26 4.77 -2.60
CA ILE A 162 -2.15 4.12 -3.90
C ILE A 162 -0.77 3.50 -4.03
N HIS A 163 -0.73 2.19 -4.28
CA HIS A 163 0.49 1.45 -4.61
C HIS A 163 0.78 1.55 -6.11
N ILE A 164 2.04 1.41 -6.45
CA ILE A 164 2.53 1.46 -7.84
C ILE A 164 2.36 0.10 -8.52
#